data_1d361599a34e4ab71219d788cd402970
#
_entry.id   1d361599a34e4ab71219d788cd402970
#
_cell.length_a   1.000
_cell.length_b   1.000
_cell.length_c   1.000
_cell.angle_alpha   90.00
_cell.angle_beta   90.00
_cell.angle_gamma   90.00
#
_symmetry.space_group_name_H-M   'P 1'
#
loop_
_entity.id
_entity.type
_entity.pdbx_description
1 polymer ?
#
loop_
_entity_poly.entity_id
_entity_poly.type
_entity_poly.pdbx_seq_one_letter_code
_entity_poly.pdbx_strand_id
1 'polypeptide(L)'
;MSRSTLRAMFLPALLSATLLTAMACTPVRVLTHTVSQNETRVPPGHYELDPDHTSITFDIDHFKYSRFTMRFDRKQGQLDWNEGGLDRSSATVMIDAASIDTNVPLLDKMVKSASMLDVSRYPEVRFTSTRFERTGESRGTLSGDLTIHGVTQPVTLSVTFNGFAPDPLTKKDTLGFSAKGSFSRAKFGLATWYPAVGDDIHVRVQAEFVKTPAGA
;
A
#
# COMPACT_ATOMS: atom_id res chain seq x y z
N MET A 1 37.21 -27.30 -65.23
CA MET A 1 37.95 -26.46 -64.28
C MET A 1 37.05 -25.26 -64.03
N SER A 2 36.47 -24.99 -62.93
CA SER A 2 36.87 -24.73 -61.57
C SER A 2 35.68 -24.97 -60.62
N ARG A 3 35.85 -25.76 -59.58
CA ARG A 3 34.95 -25.90 -58.46
C ARG A 3 35.33 -24.84 -57.42
N SER A 4 34.35 -24.25 -56.83
CA SER A 4 34.35 -23.68 -55.47
C SER A 4 33.66 -22.32 -55.40
N THR A 5 32.50 -22.29 -54.80
CA THR A 5 32.07 -21.32 -53.80
C THR A 5 30.61 -21.65 -53.41
N LEU A 6 30.44 -22.58 -52.49
CA LEU A 6 29.15 -22.80 -51.81
C LEU A 6 29.43 -23.17 -50.34
N ARG A 7 29.93 -22.22 -49.56
CA ARG A 7 30.02 -22.34 -48.09
C ARG A 7 30.17 -20.96 -47.52
N ALA A 8 29.07 -20.29 -47.13
CA ALA A 8 29.04 -19.30 -46.07
C ALA A 8 27.71 -18.52 -46.06
N MET A 9 26.56 -19.18 -45.81
CA MET A 9 25.30 -18.40 -45.59
C MET A 9 24.34 -19.04 -44.57
N PHE A 10 24.80 -19.86 -43.62
CA PHE A 10 23.90 -20.49 -42.63
C PHE A 10 24.13 -20.16 -41.17
N LEU A 11 25.00 -19.22 -40.80
CA LEU A 11 25.32 -18.94 -39.37
C LEU A 11 24.61 -17.73 -38.72
N PRO A 12 24.08 -16.70 -39.41
CA PRO A 12 23.43 -15.61 -38.69
C PRO A 12 21.96 -15.85 -38.30
N ALA A 13 21.27 -16.83 -38.89
CA ALA A 13 19.85 -17.06 -38.64
C ALA A 13 19.53 -17.72 -37.29
N LEU A 14 20.46 -18.51 -36.73
CA LEU A 14 20.23 -19.18 -35.42
C LEU A 14 20.44 -18.27 -34.21
N LEU A 15 21.28 -17.23 -34.29
CA LEU A 15 21.51 -16.31 -33.18
C LEU A 15 20.37 -15.30 -33.00
N SER A 16 19.63 -14.97 -34.07
CA SER A 16 18.50 -14.03 -33.99
C SER A 16 17.24 -14.66 -33.42
N ALA A 17 17.07 -15.97 -33.54
CA ALA A 17 15.88 -16.67 -33.00
C ALA A 17 15.90 -16.83 -31.49
N THR A 18 17.10 -16.92 -30.86
CA THR A 18 17.22 -17.06 -29.41
C THR A 18 17.02 -15.74 -28.64
N LEU A 19 17.27 -14.59 -29.25
CA LEU A 19 17.00 -13.28 -28.61
C LEU A 19 15.49 -12.93 -28.60
N LEU A 20 14.72 -13.35 -29.59
CA LEU A 20 13.28 -13.08 -29.65
C LEU A 20 12.46 -13.87 -28.61
N THR A 21 12.93 -15.04 -28.18
CA THR A 21 12.21 -15.86 -27.20
C THR A 21 12.32 -15.33 -25.77
N ALA A 22 13.37 -14.59 -25.42
CA ALA A 22 13.52 -14.02 -24.09
C ALA A 22 12.62 -12.79 -23.84
N MET A 23 12.29 -12.01 -24.87
CA MET A 23 11.37 -10.87 -24.76
C MET A 23 9.89 -11.25 -24.72
N ALA A 24 9.51 -12.43 -25.19
CA ALA A 24 8.11 -12.86 -25.22
C ALA A 24 7.59 -13.42 -23.88
N CYS A 25 8.47 -13.80 -22.95
CA CYS A 25 8.06 -14.42 -21.68
C CYS A 25 7.50 -13.44 -20.66
N THR A 26 7.94 -12.19 -20.64
CA THR A 26 7.51 -11.19 -19.66
C THR A 26 6.05 -10.76 -19.84
N PRO A 27 5.58 -10.39 -21.04
CA PRO A 27 4.17 -10.03 -21.23
C PRO A 27 3.21 -11.20 -20.95
N VAL A 28 3.56 -12.43 -21.28
CA VAL A 28 2.71 -13.60 -20.99
C VAL A 28 2.56 -13.80 -19.47
N ARG A 29 3.62 -13.69 -18.70
CA ARG A 29 3.58 -13.84 -17.23
C ARG A 29 2.71 -12.77 -16.57
N VAL A 30 2.78 -11.53 -17.04
CA VAL A 30 1.93 -10.44 -16.52
C VAL A 30 0.46 -10.70 -16.84
N LEU A 31 0.15 -11.09 -18.07
CA LEU A 31 -1.23 -11.35 -18.51
C LEU A 31 -1.87 -12.58 -17.85
N THR A 32 -1.07 -13.57 -17.45
CA THR A 32 -1.56 -14.79 -16.77
C THR A 32 -1.39 -14.76 -15.26
N HIS A 33 -0.96 -13.61 -14.69
CA HIS A 33 -0.78 -13.47 -13.26
C HIS A 33 -2.11 -13.62 -12.52
N THR A 34 -2.10 -14.42 -11.46
CA THR A 34 -3.24 -14.62 -10.56
C THR A 34 -2.75 -14.61 -9.11
N VAL A 35 -3.57 -14.11 -8.22
CA VAL A 35 -3.33 -14.11 -6.78
C VAL A 35 -4.22 -15.14 -6.09
N SER A 36 -3.75 -15.68 -4.97
CA SER A 36 -4.49 -16.62 -4.15
C SER A 36 -4.96 -15.95 -2.87
N GLN A 37 -6.24 -16.02 -2.56
CA GLN A 37 -6.78 -15.57 -1.28
C GLN A 37 -6.63 -16.61 -0.16
N ASN A 38 -6.03 -17.77 -0.44
CA ASN A 38 -5.76 -18.79 0.56
C ASN A 38 -4.55 -18.37 1.43
N GLU A 39 -4.83 -17.96 2.65
CA GLU A 39 -3.86 -17.48 3.63
C GLU A 39 -2.80 -18.54 4.02
N THR A 40 -3.15 -19.83 3.95
CA THR A 40 -2.21 -20.92 4.27
C THR A 40 -1.07 -21.05 3.25
N ARG A 41 -1.19 -20.41 2.09
CA ARG A 41 -0.14 -20.37 1.08
C ARG A 41 0.87 -19.24 1.29
N VAL A 42 0.57 -18.33 2.20
CA VAL A 42 1.45 -17.20 2.51
C VAL A 42 2.59 -17.69 3.41
N PRO A 43 3.84 -17.59 2.99
CA PRO A 43 4.97 -17.96 3.84
C PRO A 43 5.05 -17.03 5.06
N PRO A 44 5.14 -17.55 6.29
CA PRO A 44 5.35 -16.74 7.47
C PRO A 44 6.63 -15.90 7.37
N GLY A 45 6.65 -14.77 8.04
CA GLY A 45 7.81 -13.90 8.10
C GLY A 45 7.48 -12.42 8.04
N HIS A 46 8.51 -11.64 7.84
CA HIS A 46 8.46 -10.19 7.81
C HIS A 46 8.28 -9.68 6.38
N TYR A 47 7.37 -8.72 6.22
CA TYR A 47 7.05 -8.08 4.95
C TYR A 47 7.11 -6.57 5.14
N GLU A 48 7.68 -5.87 4.18
CA GLU A 48 7.72 -4.41 4.15
C GLU A 48 6.68 -3.85 3.19
N LEU A 49 6.08 -2.74 3.58
CA LEU A 49 5.16 -2.00 2.73
C LEU A 49 5.90 -1.52 1.48
N ASP A 50 5.34 -1.81 0.31
CA ASP A 50 5.80 -1.20 -0.95
C ASP A 50 5.21 0.22 -1.06
N PRO A 51 6.02 1.28 -0.91
CA PRO A 51 5.52 2.64 -0.92
C PRO A 51 5.02 3.09 -2.29
N ASP A 52 5.52 2.50 -3.37
CA ASP A 52 5.18 2.88 -4.74
C ASP A 52 3.84 2.29 -5.19
N HIS A 53 3.50 1.09 -4.68
CA HIS A 53 2.23 0.41 -4.95
C HIS A 53 1.20 0.54 -3.81
N THR A 54 1.47 1.43 -2.84
CA THR A 54 0.54 1.70 -1.74
C THR A 54 -0.04 3.11 -1.85
N SER A 55 -1.36 3.21 -1.70
CA SER A 55 -2.06 4.50 -1.61
C SER A 55 -2.82 4.62 -0.29
N ILE A 56 -2.69 5.80 0.35
CA ILE A 56 -3.46 6.20 1.52
C ILE A 56 -4.19 7.49 1.17
N THR A 57 -5.47 7.37 0.88
CA THR A 57 -6.35 8.50 0.56
C THR A 57 -7.39 8.68 1.66
N PHE A 58 -7.82 9.89 1.87
CA PHE A 58 -8.89 10.20 2.81
C PHE A 58 -9.70 11.39 2.32
N ASP A 59 -10.93 11.46 2.76
CA ASP A 59 -11.83 12.54 2.38
C ASP A 59 -12.63 13.05 3.58
N ILE A 60 -13.08 14.30 3.48
CA ILE A 60 -13.82 15.04 4.51
C ILE A 60 -14.92 15.86 3.85
N ASP A 61 -16.06 16.05 4.53
CA ASP A 61 -17.10 16.94 4.07
C ASP A 61 -16.61 18.39 3.99
N HIS A 62 -16.84 19.02 2.84
CA HIS A 62 -16.43 20.38 2.56
C HIS A 62 -17.66 21.26 2.27
N PHE A 63 -18.05 22.09 3.23
CA PHE A 63 -19.19 23.02 3.17
C PHE A 63 -20.50 22.38 2.75
N LYS A 64 -20.66 21.06 2.92
CA LYS A 64 -21.81 20.27 2.45
C LYS A 64 -21.98 20.25 0.91
N TYR A 65 -21.00 20.75 0.15
CA TYR A 65 -21.04 20.70 -1.31
C TYR A 65 -20.50 19.39 -1.84
N SER A 66 -19.42 18.88 -1.24
CA SER A 66 -18.71 17.71 -1.73
C SER A 66 -17.84 17.11 -0.64
N ARG A 67 -17.25 15.97 -0.94
CA ARG A 67 -16.18 15.40 -0.14
C ARG A 67 -14.84 15.79 -0.77
N PHE A 68 -14.02 16.48 0.02
CA PHE A 68 -12.69 16.90 -0.41
C PHE A 68 -11.68 15.79 -0.13
N THR A 69 -11.06 15.25 -1.19
CA THR A 69 -10.13 14.12 -1.09
C THR A 69 -8.69 14.59 -1.06
N MET A 70 -7.92 13.99 -0.19
CA MET A 70 -6.49 14.24 0.05
C MET A 70 -5.75 12.91 0.15
N ARG A 71 -4.41 12.96 0.14
CA ARG A 71 -3.58 11.77 0.30
C ARG A 71 -2.30 12.08 1.06
N PHE A 72 -1.60 11.01 1.46
CA PHE A 72 -0.21 11.08 1.91
C PHE A 72 0.69 10.37 0.90
N ASP A 73 1.76 11.05 0.48
CA ASP A 73 2.67 10.52 -0.53
C ASP A 73 3.76 9.63 0.06
N ARG A 74 4.29 9.97 1.26
CA ARG A 74 5.36 9.22 1.90
C ARG A 74 4.83 8.40 3.08
N LYS A 75 5.05 7.11 3.00
CA LYS A 75 4.63 6.11 3.99
C LYS A 75 5.59 4.95 3.97
N GLN A 76 5.69 4.28 5.10
CA GLN A 76 6.42 3.03 5.29
C GLN A 76 5.64 2.15 6.25
N GLY A 77 5.90 0.86 6.26
CA GLY A 77 5.17 -0.03 7.13
C GLY A 77 5.77 -1.42 7.13
N GLN A 78 5.36 -2.18 8.12
CA GLN A 78 5.79 -3.55 8.35
C GLN A 78 4.58 -4.42 8.64
N LEU A 79 4.61 -5.64 8.16
CA LEU A 79 3.64 -6.68 8.43
C LEU A 79 4.38 -7.94 8.87
N ASP A 80 4.14 -8.38 10.08
CA ASP A 80 4.58 -9.67 10.57
C ASP A 80 3.47 -10.70 10.29
N TRP A 81 3.68 -11.50 9.22
CA TRP A 81 2.75 -12.55 8.86
C TRP A 81 3.09 -13.83 9.62
N ASN A 82 2.16 -14.29 10.43
CA ASN A 82 2.34 -15.46 11.28
C ASN A 82 1.53 -16.68 10.77
N GLU A 83 1.95 -17.87 11.19
CA GLU A 83 1.14 -19.08 11.00
C GLU A 83 -0.22 -18.90 11.69
N GLY A 84 -1.29 -19.13 10.94
CA GLY A 84 -2.66 -18.83 11.37
C GLY A 84 -3.26 -17.61 10.66
N GLY A 85 -2.51 -17.00 9.73
CA GLY A 85 -3.02 -15.96 8.83
C GLY A 85 -3.30 -14.64 9.52
N LEU A 86 -4.31 -13.92 9.03
CA LEU A 86 -4.69 -12.59 9.50
C LEU A 86 -4.94 -12.52 11.01
N ASP A 87 -5.50 -13.56 11.62
CA ASP A 87 -5.89 -13.56 13.02
C ASP A 87 -4.70 -13.46 13.98
N ARG A 88 -3.49 -13.78 13.51
CA ARG A 88 -2.26 -13.78 14.30
C ARG A 88 -1.18 -12.86 13.77
N SER A 89 -1.47 -12.16 12.71
CA SER A 89 -0.54 -11.22 12.07
C SER A 89 -0.69 -9.82 12.64
N SER A 90 0.37 -9.02 12.56
CA SER A 90 0.36 -7.64 13.05
C SER A 90 0.98 -6.69 12.03
N ALA A 91 0.48 -5.46 11.99
CA ALA A 91 0.97 -4.45 11.07
C ALA A 91 1.21 -3.11 11.79
N THR A 92 2.28 -2.44 11.39
CA THR A 92 2.55 -1.05 11.77
C THR A 92 2.79 -0.24 10.50
N VAL A 93 2.11 0.90 10.41
CA VAL A 93 2.28 1.84 9.28
C VAL A 93 2.65 3.21 9.84
N MET A 94 3.67 3.81 9.27
CA MET A 94 4.15 5.15 9.56
C MET A 94 4.02 6.02 8.32
N ILE A 95 3.46 7.22 8.50
CA ILE A 95 3.21 8.16 7.43
C ILE A 95 3.91 9.46 7.79
N ASP A 96 4.69 10.01 6.88
CA ASP A 96 5.23 11.36 7.02
C ASP A 96 4.10 12.38 6.90
N ALA A 97 3.75 13.06 7.99
CA ALA A 97 2.67 14.05 8.01
C ALA A 97 2.91 15.21 7.04
N ALA A 98 4.19 15.57 6.80
CA ALA A 98 4.55 16.62 5.84
C ALA A 98 4.35 16.20 4.38
N SER A 99 4.06 14.92 4.12
CA SER A 99 3.77 14.42 2.77
C SER A 99 2.31 14.56 2.35
N ILE A 100 1.47 15.23 3.16
CA ILE A 100 0.08 15.49 2.78
C ILE A 100 0.03 16.28 1.47
N ASP A 101 -0.80 15.79 0.56
CA ASP A 101 -1.13 16.42 -0.71
C ASP A 101 -2.65 16.62 -0.77
N THR A 102 -3.06 17.87 -0.81
CA THR A 102 -4.46 18.29 -0.93
C THR A 102 -4.81 18.63 -2.38
N ASN A 103 -3.87 18.48 -3.31
CA ASN A 103 -3.97 18.94 -4.70
C ASN A 103 -4.10 20.48 -4.85
N VAL A 104 -3.92 21.23 -3.73
CA VAL A 104 -3.96 22.69 -3.68
C VAL A 104 -2.77 23.20 -2.87
N PRO A 105 -1.70 23.73 -3.49
CA PRO A 105 -0.44 24.05 -2.81
C PRO A 105 -0.58 25.03 -1.62
N LEU A 106 -1.55 25.95 -1.68
CA LEU A 106 -1.81 26.87 -0.57
C LEU A 106 -2.43 26.13 0.62
N LEU A 107 -3.35 25.18 0.36
CA LEU A 107 -3.98 24.38 1.39
C LEU A 107 -2.97 23.41 2.02
N ASP A 108 -2.04 22.85 1.26
CA ASP A 108 -0.95 22.04 1.80
C ASP A 108 -0.16 22.78 2.86
N LYS A 109 0.21 24.04 2.59
CA LYS A 109 0.91 24.89 3.56
C LYS A 109 0.08 25.12 4.82
N MET A 110 -1.23 25.37 4.67
CA MET A 110 -2.14 25.59 5.80
C MET A 110 -2.29 24.32 6.64
N VAL A 111 -2.53 23.18 6.01
CA VAL A 111 -2.74 21.90 6.74
C VAL A 111 -1.47 21.47 7.48
N LYS A 112 -0.28 21.75 6.93
CA LYS A 112 1.02 21.47 7.57
C LYS A 112 1.36 22.41 8.73
N SER A 113 0.69 23.55 8.84
CA SER A 113 1.02 24.60 9.82
C SER A 113 0.70 24.19 11.27
N ALA A 114 1.24 24.97 12.22
CA ALA A 114 1.03 24.80 13.65
C ALA A 114 -0.45 24.91 14.09
N SER A 115 -1.30 25.56 13.29
CA SER A 115 -2.73 25.68 13.56
C SER A 115 -3.57 24.45 13.13
N MET A 116 -2.93 23.46 12.46
CA MET A 116 -3.57 22.24 11.99
C MET A 116 -2.72 21.02 12.36
N LEU A 117 -2.04 20.35 11.42
CA LEU A 117 -1.26 19.13 11.71
C LEU A 117 0.02 19.41 12.52
N ASP A 118 0.54 20.64 12.53
CA ASP A 118 1.81 21.01 13.17
C ASP A 118 2.93 20.01 12.89
N VAL A 119 3.20 19.78 11.61
CA VAL A 119 4.12 18.73 11.16
C VAL A 119 5.55 18.93 11.65
N SER A 120 5.91 20.13 12.06
CA SER A 120 7.21 20.42 12.67
C SER A 120 7.34 19.80 14.07
N ARG A 121 6.25 19.72 14.81
CA ARG A 121 6.19 19.13 16.15
C ARG A 121 5.74 17.68 16.12
N TYR A 122 4.86 17.34 15.19
CA TYR A 122 4.27 16.01 15.01
C TYR A 122 4.51 15.51 13.57
N PRO A 123 5.75 15.12 13.25
CA PRO A 123 6.13 14.78 11.86
C PRO A 123 5.53 13.47 11.37
N GLU A 124 4.98 12.65 12.25
CA GLU A 124 4.54 11.30 11.94
C GLU A 124 3.06 11.08 12.32
N VAL A 125 2.34 10.40 11.42
CA VAL A 125 1.08 9.72 11.71
C VAL A 125 1.39 8.22 11.77
N ARG A 126 0.96 7.54 12.85
CA ARG A 126 1.27 6.13 13.10
C ARG A 126 -0.01 5.33 13.33
N PHE A 127 -0.09 4.18 12.69
CA PHE A 127 -1.08 3.16 12.99
C PHE A 127 -0.39 1.88 13.44
N THR A 128 -0.84 1.29 14.54
CA THR A 128 -0.37 -0.03 15.03
C THR A 128 -1.59 -0.91 15.26
N SER A 129 -1.63 -2.04 14.58
CA SER A 129 -2.72 -2.99 14.75
C SER A 129 -2.69 -3.63 16.14
N THR A 130 -3.87 -3.85 16.73
CA THR A 130 -4.02 -4.49 18.05
C THR A 130 -4.81 -5.79 17.98
N ARG A 131 -5.76 -5.88 17.04
CA ARG A 131 -6.63 -7.05 16.93
C ARG A 131 -7.22 -7.14 15.52
N PHE A 132 -7.33 -8.36 15.01
CA PHE A 132 -8.11 -8.67 13.82
C PHE A 132 -9.30 -9.58 14.20
N GLU A 133 -10.48 -9.26 13.71
CA GLU A 133 -11.70 -10.04 13.87
C GLU A 133 -12.24 -10.44 12.51
N ARG A 134 -12.26 -11.74 12.23
CA ARG A 134 -12.70 -12.26 10.94
C ARG A 134 -14.21 -12.07 10.77
N THR A 135 -14.62 -11.52 9.63
CA THR A 135 -16.03 -11.34 9.23
C THR A 135 -16.39 -12.10 7.96
N GLY A 136 -15.42 -12.73 7.31
CA GLY A 136 -15.56 -13.55 6.11
C GLY A 136 -14.26 -14.27 5.79
N GLU A 137 -14.22 -15.03 4.70
CA GLU A 137 -13.08 -15.87 4.33
C GLU A 137 -11.78 -15.05 4.20
N SER A 138 -11.83 -13.94 3.45
CA SER A 138 -10.68 -13.03 3.24
C SER A 138 -10.93 -11.62 3.77
N ARG A 139 -11.84 -11.47 4.76
CA ARG A 139 -12.27 -10.15 5.27
C ARG A 139 -12.36 -10.15 6.78
N GLY A 140 -12.14 -8.97 7.34
CA GLY A 140 -12.32 -8.77 8.77
C GLY A 140 -12.29 -7.31 9.18
N THR A 141 -12.41 -7.10 10.48
CA THR A 141 -12.25 -5.82 11.14
C THR A 141 -10.90 -5.78 11.82
N LEU A 142 -10.05 -4.84 11.43
CA LEU A 142 -8.76 -4.56 12.05
C LEU A 142 -8.92 -3.41 13.02
N SER A 143 -8.75 -3.68 14.30
CA SER A 143 -8.62 -2.66 15.35
C SER A 143 -7.16 -2.26 15.51
N GLY A 144 -6.91 -1.00 15.84
CA GLY A 144 -5.55 -0.51 16.06
C GLY A 144 -5.55 0.87 16.71
N ASP A 145 -4.38 1.24 17.16
CA ASP A 145 -4.10 2.55 17.74
C ASP A 145 -3.58 3.48 16.63
N LEU A 146 -4.33 4.55 16.38
CA LEU A 146 -3.94 5.61 15.44
C LEU A 146 -3.43 6.81 16.24
N THR A 147 -2.22 7.26 15.92
CA THR A 147 -1.63 8.49 16.50
C THR A 147 -1.56 9.55 15.43
N ILE A 148 -2.21 10.69 15.68
CA ILE A 148 -2.16 11.89 14.85
C ILE A 148 -1.96 13.10 15.78
N HIS A 149 -1.13 14.04 15.38
CA HIS A 149 -0.92 15.29 16.14
C HIS A 149 -0.57 15.02 17.63
N GLY A 150 0.19 13.95 17.90
CA GLY A 150 0.60 13.54 19.25
C GLY A 150 -0.50 12.89 20.11
N VAL A 151 -1.71 12.72 19.57
CA VAL A 151 -2.84 12.10 20.27
C VAL A 151 -3.08 10.70 19.69
N THR A 152 -3.21 9.71 20.56
CA THR A 152 -3.52 8.32 20.18
C THR A 152 -4.99 7.99 20.47
N GLN A 153 -5.69 7.44 19.50
CA GLN A 153 -7.07 6.98 19.63
C GLN A 153 -7.23 5.60 18.99
N PRO A 154 -8.09 4.74 19.56
CA PRO A 154 -8.46 3.48 18.91
C PRO A 154 -9.32 3.76 17.67
N VAL A 155 -8.99 3.06 16.59
CA VAL A 155 -9.76 3.09 15.33
C VAL A 155 -9.99 1.68 14.81
N THR A 156 -10.99 1.54 13.95
CA THR A 156 -11.32 0.27 13.29
C THR A 156 -11.37 0.45 11.77
N LEU A 157 -10.78 -0.51 11.07
CA LEU A 157 -10.77 -0.58 9.62
C LEU A 157 -11.43 -1.89 9.16
N SER A 158 -12.31 -1.80 8.18
CA SER A 158 -12.74 -2.97 7.43
C SER A 158 -11.65 -3.34 6.43
N VAL A 159 -11.08 -4.54 6.56
CA VAL A 159 -9.95 -5.01 5.75
C VAL A 159 -10.37 -6.18 4.88
N THR A 160 -9.86 -6.19 3.65
CA THR A 160 -9.93 -7.32 2.73
C THR A 160 -8.50 -7.75 2.39
N PHE A 161 -8.19 -9.01 2.54
CA PHE A 161 -7.00 -9.64 1.96
C PHE A 161 -7.29 -9.92 0.49
N ASN A 162 -6.63 -9.17 -0.38
CA ASN A 162 -6.84 -9.27 -1.83
C ASN A 162 -6.16 -10.53 -2.39
N GLY A 163 -5.06 -10.98 -1.75
CA GLY A 163 -4.39 -12.21 -2.08
C GLY A 163 -2.88 -12.14 -1.96
N PHE A 164 -2.25 -13.27 -2.27
CA PHE A 164 -0.82 -13.52 -2.27
C PHE A 164 -0.39 -14.14 -3.59
N ALA A 165 0.72 -13.69 -4.12
CA ALA A 165 1.48 -14.35 -5.18
C ALA A 165 2.92 -13.79 -5.24
N PRO A 166 3.87 -14.52 -5.85
CA PRO A 166 5.12 -13.91 -6.30
C PRO A 166 4.81 -12.88 -7.40
N ASP A 167 5.29 -11.66 -7.23
CA ASP A 167 5.13 -10.59 -8.23
C ASP A 167 5.65 -11.04 -9.61
N PRO A 168 4.93 -10.80 -10.70
CA PRO A 168 5.30 -11.32 -12.03
C PRO A 168 6.60 -10.74 -12.58
N LEU A 169 7.02 -9.57 -12.12
CA LEU A 169 8.24 -8.87 -12.56
C LEU A 169 9.41 -9.12 -11.62
N THR A 170 9.23 -8.82 -10.33
CA THR A 170 10.31 -8.88 -9.32
C THR A 170 10.52 -10.26 -8.74
N LYS A 171 9.54 -11.17 -8.86
CA LYS A 171 9.51 -12.53 -8.27
C LYS A 171 9.46 -12.54 -6.73
N LYS A 172 9.32 -11.40 -6.10
CA LYS A 172 9.18 -11.30 -4.65
C LYS A 172 7.79 -11.71 -4.21
N ASP A 173 7.69 -12.42 -3.10
CA ASP A 173 6.43 -12.76 -2.45
C ASP A 173 5.71 -11.47 -2.04
N THR A 174 4.51 -11.25 -2.57
CA THR A 174 3.76 -10.01 -2.39
C THR A 174 2.34 -10.30 -1.91
N LEU A 175 1.91 -9.55 -0.91
CA LEU A 175 0.58 -9.59 -0.31
C LEU A 175 -0.16 -8.30 -0.65
N GLY A 176 -1.41 -8.41 -1.06
CA GLY A 176 -2.28 -7.26 -1.35
C GLY A 176 -3.41 -7.11 -0.34
N PHE A 177 -3.69 -5.86 0.08
CA PHE A 177 -4.76 -5.52 1.00
C PHE A 177 -5.54 -4.29 0.56
N SER A 178 -6.83 -4.30 0.86
CA SER A 178 -7.68 -3.11 0.80
C SER A 178 -8.24 -2.84 2.20
N ALA A 179 -8.20 -1.59 2.65
CA ALA A 179 -8.79 -1.21 3.92
C ALA A 179 -9.60 0.09 3.81
N LYS A 180 -10.63 0.21 4.63
CA LYS A 180 -11.43 1.44 4.74
C LYS A 180 -11.97 1.61 6.16
N GLY A 181 -12.13 2.85 6.58
CA GLY A 181 -12.72 3.18 7.87
C GLY A 181 -13.03 4.66 7.99
N SER A 182 -13.53 5.05 9.15
CA SER A 182 -13.75 6.46 9.46
C SER A 182 -13.44 6.74 10.93
N PHE A 183 -13.05 7.98 11.20
CA PHE A 183 -12.79 8.45 12.55
C PHE A 183 -13.01 9.97 12.65
N SER A 184 -13.31 10.45 13.85
CA SER A 184 -13.45 11.88 14.14
C SER A 184 -12.06 12.54 14.26
N ARG A 185 -11.80 13.58 13.47
CA ARG A 185 -10.56 14.36 13.56
C ARG A 185 -10.50 15.22 14.83
N ALA A 186 -11.65 15.61 15.35
CA ALA A 186 -11.72 16.39 16.60
C ALA A 186 -11.17 15.62 17.80
N LYS A 187 -11.27 14.28 17.80
CA LYS A 187 -10.66 13.41 18.84
C LYS A 187 -9.14 13.49 18.87
N PHE A 188 -8.51 14.00 17.81
CA PHE A 188 -7.06 14.23 17.70
C PHE A 188 -6.71 15.73 17.89
N GLY A 189 -7.67 16.56 18.31
CA GLY A 189 -7.47 18.00 18.49
C GLY A 189 -7.55 18.81 17.19
N LEU A 190 -8.00 18.21 16.08
CA LEU A 190 -8.01 18.80 14.74
C LEU A 190 -9.41 19.33 14.39
N ALA A 191 -9.93 20.34 15.10
CA ALA A 191 -11.28 20.86 14.93
C ALA A 191 -11.37 22.16 14.11
N THR A 192 -10.28 22.59 13.47
CA THR A 192 -10.26 23.82 12.66
C THR A 192 -11.34 23.80 11.58
N TRP A 193 -12.09 24.92 11.46
CA TRP A 193 -13.21 25.13 10.53
C TRP A 193 -14.46 24.26 10.74
N TYR A 194 -14.53 23.50 11.82
CA TYR A 194 -15.80 22.83 12.17
C TYR A 194 -16.87 23.87 12.56
N PRO A 195 -18.14 23.71 12.10
CA PRO A 195 -18.71 22.60 11.34
C PRO A 195 -18.71 22.80 9.81
N ALA A 196 -18.15 23.88 9.28
CA ALA A 196 -18.12 24.13 7.84
C ALA A 196 -17.34 23.07 7.08
N VAL A 197 -16.22 22.62 7.67
CA VAL A 197 -15.50 21.40 7.26
C VAL A 197 -15.84 20.32 8.28
N GLY A 198 -16.31 19.17 7.82
CA GLY A 198 -16.83 18.08 8.66
C GLY A 198 -15.81 17.54 9.67
N ASP A 199 -16.28 16.68 10.56
CA ASP A 199 -15.47 16.03 11.58
C ASP A 199 -14.98 14.65 11.14
N ASP A 200 -15.82 13.92 10.40
CA ASP A 200 -15.53 12.54 10.00
C ASP A 200 -14.56 12.49 8.83
N ILE A 201 -13.39 11.92 9.09
CA ILE A 201 -12.41 11.52 8.08
C ILE A 201 -12.77 10.12 7.61
N HIS A 202 -12.93 9.93 6.30
CA HIS A 202 -13.09 8.60 5.70
C HIS A 202 -11.80 8.22 5.00
N VAL A 203 -11.13 7.17 5.48
CA VAL A 203 -9.87 6.68 4.94
C VAL A 203 -10.07 5.48 4.04
N ARG A 204 -9.29 5.42 2.96
CA ARG A 204 -9.15 4.27 2.07
C ARG A 204 -7.67 3.98 1.85
N VAL A 205 -7.32 2.72 1.99
CA VAL A 205 -5.96 2.22 1.81
C VAL A 205 -5.98 1.10 0.78
N GLN A 206 -5.05 1.16 -0.17
CA GLN A 206 -4.64 0.04 -1.00
C GLN A 206 -3.17 -0.19 -0.70
N ALA A 207 -2.81 -1.38 -0.26
CA ALA A 207 -1.45 -1.66 0.21
C ALA A 207 -0.92 -2.96 -0.36
N GLU A 208 0.34 -2.92 -0.77
CA GLU A 208 1.14 -4.09 -1.07
C GLU A 208 2.27 -4.23 -0.05
N PHE A 209 2.51 -5.47 0.38
CA PHE A 209 3.60 -5.81 1.28
C PHE A 209 4.47 -6.86 0.63
N VAL A 210 5.76 -6.62 0.59
CA VAL A 210 6.77 -7.45 -0.08
C VAL A 210 7.64 -8.13 0.97
N LYS A 211 7.83 -9.45 0.82
CA LYS A 211 8.65 -10.23 1.76
C LYS A 211 10.09 -9.77 1.77
N THR A 212 10.61 -9.50 2.96
CA THR A 212 12.02 -9.20 3.14
C THR A 212 12.84 -10.50 3.18
N PRO A 213 14.08 -10.49 2.67
CA PRO A 213 15.00 -11.61 2.85
C PRO A 213 15.21 -11.89 4.33
N ALA A 214 15.31 -13.17 4.71
CA ALA A 214 15.68 -13.54 6.08
C ALA A 214 17.12 -13.04 6.37
N GLY A 215 17.27 -12.13 7.33
CA GLY A 215 18.58 -11.63 7.79
C GLY A 215 19.02 -10.29 7.17
N ALA A 216 18.09 -9.47 6.66
CA ALA A 216 18.38 -8.09 6.28
C ALA A 216 18.27 -7.16 7.49
#